data_33ce69d632e74c95bef1e42d6945ebf4
#
_entry.id   33ce69d632e74c95bef1e42d6945ebf4
#
_cell.length_a   1.000
_cell.length_b   1.000
_cell.length_c   1.000
_cell.angle_alpha   90.00
_cell.angle_beta   90.00
_cell.angle_gamma   90.00
#
_symmetry.space_group_name_H-M   'P 1'
#
loop_
_entity.id
_entity.type
_entity.pdbx_description
1 polymer ?
#
loop_
_entity_poly.entity_id
_entity_poly.type
_entity_poly.pdbx_seq_one_letter_code
_entity_poly.pdbx_strand_id
1 'polypeptide(L)'
;GFVSITMVAVLGFGFTQIDKFGIIRAKGIIIEDENGRDRILIGSPIPFSKDRVRTDTTLVRQYWAKQFKNPDQYMEWYKKYKNSAEGIVFMNEKGFDVVQVGDNLSDANIGKRMFRSTGILWNTQTGWERGGAGVNTTKDGKSRPTIGLDDDAGEALHLICLEDGSKGIVIGGENGSLRIGMAKKEGELFQNKGKFSGIQYFDNKGNLIWEQNMDSATKNKQ
;
A
#
# COMPACT_ATOMS: atom_id res chain seq x y z
N GLY A 1 19.40 -48.00 -22.04
CA GLY A 1 19.58 -46.76 -22.85
C GLY A 1 18.28 -45.97 -23.05
N PHE A 2 17.09 -46.59 -22.99
CA PHE A 2 15.80 -45.88 -23.26
C PHE A 2 15.29 -45.09 -22.08
N VAL A 3 15.58 -45.46 -20.85
CA VAL A 3 15.08 -44.76 -19.62
C VAL A 3 15.76 -43.42 -19.43
N SER A 4 17.04 -43.27 -19.81
CA SER A 4 17.79 -42.01 -19.65
C SER A 4 17.33 -40.90 -20.59
N ILE A 5 16.87 -41.24 -21.80
CA ILE A 5 16.44 -40.27 -22.83
C ILE A 5 15.05 -39.69 -22.43
N THR A 6 14.18 -40.53 -21.87
CA THR A 6 12.85 -40.09 -21.40
C THR A 6 12.95 -39.15 -20.20
N MET A 7 13.91 -39.36 -19.28
CA MET A 7 14.11 -38.53 -18.12
C MET A 7 14.67 -37.13 -18.47
N VAL A 8 15.57 -37.05 -19.47
CA VAL A 8 16.07 -35.77 -19.97
C VAL A 8 14.99 -34.97 -20.70
N ALA A 9 14.11 -35.65 -21.43
CA ALA A 9 12.98 -34.98 -22.12
C ALA A 9 11.96 -34.39 -21.12
N VAL A 10 11.65 -35.11 -20.01
CA VAL A 10 10.71 -34.62 -18.98
C VAL A 10 11.27 -33.45 -18.20
N LEU A 11 12.58 -33.39 -17.95
CA LEU A 11 13.22 -32.25 -17.31
C LEU A 11 13.34 -31.01 -18.23
N GLY A 12 13.33 -31.20 -19.54
CA GLY A 12 13.39 -30.10 -20.52
C GLY A 12 12.05 -29.38 -20.74
N PHE A 13 10.91 -30.01 -20.43
CA PHE A 13 9.58 -29.42 -20.62
C PHE A 13 9.04 -28.63 -19.42
N GLY A 14 9.78 -28.56 -18.33
CA GLY A 14 9.41 -27.77 -17.14
C GLY A 14 9.73 -26.28 -17.24
N PHE A 15 10.50 -25.85 -18.23
CA PHE A 15 10.85 -24.46 -18.43
C PHE A 15 10.03 -23.81 -19.54
N THR A 16 9.30 -22.80 -19.16
CA THR A 16 8.60 -21.79 -19.94
C THR A 16 9.19 -21.58 -21.34
N GLN A 17 8.32 -21.52 -22.35
CA GLN A 17 8.69 -21.11 -23.70
C GLN A 17 9.43 -19.76 -23.64
N ILE A 18 10.75 -19.79 -23.83
CA ILE A 18 11.49 -18.59 -24.22
C ILE A 18 11.12 -18.38 -25.68
N ASP A 19 10.39 -17.33 -25.99
CA ASP A 19 10.12 -17.02 -27.38
C ASP A 19 11.41 -16.56 -28.09
N LYS A 20 11.38 -16.50 -29.41
CA LYS A 20 12.51 -16.08 -30.25
C LYS A 20 13.02 -14.65 -29.95
N PHE A 21 12.33 -13.89 -29.10
CA PHE A 21 12.70 -12.54 -28.67
C PHE A 21 13.24 -12.49 -27.24
N GLY A 22 13.47 -13.63 -26.57
CA GLY A 22 14.00 -13.69 -25.21
C GLY A 22 12.96 -13.35 -24.12
N ILE A 23 11.67 -13.40 -24.42
CA ILE A 23 10.59 -13.12 -23.46
C ILE A 23 10.22 -14.40 -22.73
N ILE A 24 10.19 -14.36 -21.40
CA ILE A 24 9.66 -15.42 -20.53
C ILE A 24 8.17 -15.13 -20.27
N ARG A 25 7.29 -16.06 -20.68
CA ARG A 25 5.86 -15.98 -20.39
C ARG A 25 5.51 -16.97 -19.28
N ALA A 26 5.14 -16.44 -18.10
CA ALA A 26 4.78 -17.23 -16.94
C ALA A 26 3.51 -16.67 -16.29
N LYS A 27 2.70 -17.53 -15.67
CA LYS A 27 1.55 -17.10 -14.84
C LYS A 27 1.99 -16.57 -13.47
N GLY A 28 3.16 -17.01 -12.98
CA GLY A 28 3.77 -16.58 -11.75
C GLY A 28 5.19 -17.07 -11.65
N ILE A 29 6.00 -16.37 -10.87
CA ILE A 29 7.38 -16.71 -10.55
C ILE A 29 7.55 -16.64 -9.06
N ILE A 30 8.20 -17.65 -8.47
CA ILE A 30 8.64 -17.67 -7.08
C ILE A 30 10.16 -17.72 -7.09
N ILE A 31 10.79 -16.82 -6.35
CA ILE A 31 12.23 -16.80 -6.14
C ILE A 31 12.48 -17.22 -4.70
N GLU A 32 13.24 -18.29 -4.56
CA GLU A 32 13.65 -18.85 -3.25
C GLU A 32 15.03 -18.35 -2.85
N ASP A 33 15.32 -18.37 -1.56
CA ASP A 33 16.68 -18.19 -1.02
C ASP A 33 17.46 -19.51 -1.07
N GLU A 34 18.73 -19.46 -0.63
CA GLU A 34 19.63 -20.63 -0.57
C GLU A 34 19.13 -21.78 0.29
N ASN A 35 18.15 -21.54 1.17
CA ASN A 35 17.52 -22.53 2.05
C ASN A 35 16.21 -23.08 1.47
N GLY A 36 15.83 -22.70 0.24
CA GLY A 36 14.60 -23.11 -0.44
C GLY A 36 13.33 -22.46 0.16
N ARG A 37 13.46 -21.28 0.76
CA ARG A 37 12.33 -20.48 1.23
C ARG A 37 11.93 -19.45 0.21
N ASP A 38 10.63 -19.33 -0.03
CA ASP A 38 10.07 -18.32 -0.91
C ASP A 38 10.39 -16.91 -0.40
N ARG A 39 10.96 -16.05 -1.25
CA ARG A 39 11.39 -14.69 -0.89
C ARG A 39 10.76 -13.61 -1.75
N ILE A 40 10.53 -13.91 -3.04
CA ILE A 40 9.90 -12.96 -3.96
C ILE A 40 8.81 -13.70 -4.73
N LEU A 41 7.61 -13.14 -4.72
CA LEU A 41 6.46 -13.64 -5.46
C LEU A 41 6.12 -12.63 -6.55
N ILE A 42 6.01 -13.09 -7.80
CA ILE A 42 5.68 -12.25 -8.97
C ILE A 42 4.51 -12.89 -9.70
N GLY A 43 3.44 -12.13 -9.95
CA GLY A 43 2.30 -12.66 -10.70
C GLY A 43 1.07 -11.77 -10.72
N SER A 44 0.09 -12.20 -11.50
CA SER A 44 -1.23 -11.57 -11.60
C SER A 44 -2.31 -12.67 -11.68
N PRO A 45 -2.89 -13.06 -10.52
CA PRO A 45 -2.49 -12.66 -9.15
C PRO A 45 -1.12 -13.23 -8.75
N ILE A 46 -0.54 -12.72 -7.66
CA ILE A 46 0.68 -13.28 -7.09
C ILE A 46 0.48 -14.75 -6.73
N PRO A 47 1.49 -15.62 -6.94
CA PRO A 47 1.37 -17.05 -6.63
C PRO A 47 1.25 -17.30 -5.12
N PHE A 48 0.61 -18.42 -4.78
CA PHE A 48 0.57 -18.90 -3.40
C PHE A 48 1.98 -19.27 -2.93
N SER A 49 2.31 -18.93 -1.69
CA SER A 49 3.54 -19.33 -1.02
C SER A 49 3.24 -19.95 0.34
N LYS A 50 3.83 -21.11 0.59
CA LYS A 50 3.76 -21.80 1.88
C LYS A 50 4.51 -21.06 3.00
N ASP A 51 5.52 -20.28 2.62
CA ASP A 51 6.41 -19.58 3.56
C ASP A 51 5.88 -18.18 3.92
N ARG A 52 4.80 -17.71 3.25
CA ARG A 52 4.22 -16.39 3.50
C ARG A 52 3.29 -16.41 4.71
N VAL A 53 3.61 -15.65 5.75
CA VAL A 53 2.84 -15.59 7.02
C VAL A 53 1.37 -15.24 6.78
N ARG A 54 1.07 -14.39 5.79
CA ARG A 54 -0.31 -13.96 5.47
C ARG A 54 -1.19 -15.06 4.89
N THR A 55 -0.63 -16.18 4.45
CA THR A 55 -1.40 -17.32 3.96
C THR A 55 -1.83 -18.29 5.07
N ASP A 56 -1.23 -18.19 6.25
CA ASP A 56 -1.57 -18.99 7.44
C ASP A 56 -2.41 -18.17 8.43
N THR A 57 -3.70 -18.50 8.53
CA THR A 57 -4.63 -17.79 9.43
C THR A 57 -4.28 -17.95 10.91
N THR A 58 -3.56 -18.99 11.31
CA THR A 58 -3.05 -19.17 12.68
C THR A 58 -1.98 -18.13 12.97
N LEU A 59 -1.03 -17.95 12.05
CA LEU A 59 0.01 -16.93 12.16
C LEU A 59 -0.56 -15.52 12.07
N VAL A 60 -1.54 -15.29 11.19
CA VAL A 60 -2.27 -14.01 11.11
C VAL A 60 -2.93 -13.67 12.45
N ARG A 61 -3.60 -14.62 13.09
CA ARG A 61 -4.18 -14.41 14.40
C ARG A 61 -3.11 -14.08 15.44
N GLN A 62 -1.98 -14.78 15.39
CA GLN A 62 -0.86 -14.60 16.33
C GLN A 62 -0.18 -13.24 16.18
N TYR A 63 0.07 -12.79 14.96
CA TYR A 63 0.91 -11.61 14.71
C TYR A 63 0.11 -10.31 14.61
N TRP A 64 -1.09 -10.34 14.03
CA TRP A 64 -1.88 -9.12 13.82
C TRP A 64 -3.16 -9.08 14.66
N ALA A 65 -4.01 -10.10 14.61
CA ALA A 65 -5.32 -10.04 15.28
C ALA A 65 -5.23 -9.77 16.78
N LYS A 66 -4.26 -10.35 17.47
CA LYS A 66 -4.06 -10.15 18.92
C LYS A 66 -3.72 -8.72 19.32
N GLN A 67 -3.29 -7.86 18.38
CA GLN A 67 -3.00 -6.46 18.62
C GLN A 67 -4.28 -5.61 18.69
N PHE A 68 -5.39 -6.12 18.16
CA PHE A 68 -6.67 -5.43 18.17
C PHE A 68 -7.46 -5.75 19.42
N LYS A 69 -8.26 -4.78 19.87
CA LYS A 69 -9.17 -4.95 21.03
C LYS A 69 -10.13 -6.14 20.87
N ASN A 70 -10.50 -6.47 19.62
CA ASN A 70 -11.34 -7.61 19.29
C ASN A 70 -10.65 -8.47 18.21
N PRO A 71 -9.83 -9.46 18.59
CA PRO A 71 -9.15 -10.34 17.64
C PRO A 71 -10.08 -11.13 16.73
N ASP A 72 -11.24 -11.53 17.21
CA ASP A 72 -12.20 -12.31 16.41
C ASP A 72 -12.82 -11.46 15.31
N GLN A 73 -13.14 -10.20 15.60
CA GLN A 73 -13.61 -9.26 14.59
C GLN A 73 -12.56 -9.01 13.51
N TYR A 74 -11.28 -8.90 13.88
CA TYR A 74 -10.18 -8.81 12.92
C TYR A 74 -10.15 -10.03 11.99
N MET A 75 -10.26 -11.24 12.54
CA MET A 75 -10.24 -12.48 11.76
C MET A 75 -11.46 -12.60 10.83
N GLU A 76 -12.63 -12.08 11.21
CA GLU A 76 -13.79 -12.01 10.31
C GLU A 76 -13.56 -11.08 9.12
N TRP A 77 -12.89 -9.96 9.33
CA TRP A 77 -12.48 -9.10 8.23
C TRP A 77 -11.43 -9.78 7.36
N TYR A 78 -10.46 -10.45 7.99
CA TYR A 78 -9.38 -11.14 7.32
C TYR A 78 -9.85 -12.30 6.43
N LYS A 79 -10.95 -12.99 6.75
CA LYS A 79 -11.57 -14.01 5.87
C LYS A 79 -11.89 -13.48 4.47
N LYS A 80 -12.13 -12.18 4.34
CA LYS A 80 -12.40 -11.50 3.08
C LYS A 80 -11.14 -10.95 2.42
N TYR A 81 -9.99 -11.11 3.06
CA TYR A 81 -8.71 -10.73 2.51
C TYR A 81 -8.39 -11.63 1.31
N LYS A 82 -8.41 -11.02 0.15
CA LYS A 82 -7.94 -11.68 -1.05
C LYS A 82 -6.47 -11.30 -1.20
N ASN A 83 -5.62 -12.28 -1.11
CA ASN A 83 -4.18 -12.20 -1.36
C ASN A 83 -3.89 -11.98 -2.86
N SER A 84 -4.69 -11.16 -3.50
CA SER A 84 -4.82 -11.03 -4.95
C SER A 84 -4.12 -9.79 -5.50
N ALA A 85 -3.10 -9.28 -4.79
CA ALA A 85 -2.24 -8.25 -5.37
C ALA A 85 -1.70 -8.74 -6.73
N GLU A 86 -1.66 -7.84 -7.69
CA GLU A 86 -1.16 -8.09 -9.04
C GLU A 86 0.17 -7.35 -9.18
N GLY A 87 1.28 -8.11 -9.09
CA GLY A 87 2.60 -7.49 -9.10
C GLY A 87 3.68 -8.31 -8.43
N ILE A 88 4.42 -7.69 -7.51
CA ILE A 88 5.57 -8.27 -6.83
C ILE A 88 5.40 -8.11 -5.31
N VAL A 89 5.68 -9.17 -4.57
CA VAL A 89 5.80 -9.16 -3.10
C VAL A 89 7.20 -9.62 -2.72
N PHE A 90 7.87 -8.84 -1.88
CA PHE A 90 9.13 -9.21 -1.24
C PHE A 90 8.85 -9.62 0.21
N MET A 91 9.37 -10.78 0.59
CA MET A 91 9.28 -11.31 1.95
C MET A 91 10.65 -11.31 2.62
N ASN A 92 10.65 -11.09 3.93
CA ASN A 92 11.86 -11.32 4.72
C ASN A 92 12.05 -12.82 5.01
N GLU A 93 13.14 -13.17 5.69
CA GLU A 93 13.48 -14.56 6.05
C GLU A 93 12.44 -15.28 6.93
N LYS A 94 11.54 -14.51 7.58
CA LYS A 94 10.47 -15.02 8.44
C LYS A 94 9.13 -15.11 7.72
N GLY A 95 9.08 -14.79 6.41
CA GLY A 95 7.87 -14.86 5.59
C GLY A 95 6.93 -13.66 5.74
N PHE A 96 7.37 -12.57 6.35
CA PHE A 96 6.59 -11.33 6.39
C PHE A 96 6.77 -10.52 5.11
N ASP A 97 5.68 -10.01 4.55
CA ASP A 97 5.71 -9.06 3.46
C ASP A 97 6.37 -7.76 3.91
N VAL A 98 7.49 -7.38 3.31
CA VAL A 98 8.21 -6.14 3.64
C VAL A 98 8.07 -5.06 2.57
N VAL A 99 7.88 -5.46 1.30
CA VAL A 99 7.58 -4.55 0.19
C VAL A 99 6.56 -5.21 -0.73
N GLN A 100 5.62 -4.43 -1.22
CA GLN A 100 4.68 -4.83 -2.28
C GLN A 100 4.69 -3.77 -3.37
N VAL A 101 4.71 -4.20 -4.63
CA VAL A 101 4.68 -3.32 -5.80
C VAL A 101 3.65 -3.85 -6.79
N GLY A 102 2.72 -3.03 -7.23
CA GLY A 102 1.75 -3.48 -8.24
C GLY A 102 0.41 -2.78 -8.16
N ASP A 103 -0.62 -3.47 -8.63
CA ASP A 103 -2.01 -3.02 -8.62
C ASP A 103 -2.83 -3.83 -7.60
N ASN A 104 -3.96 -3.23 -7.19
CA ASN A 104 -4.88 -3.84 -6.24
C ASN A 104 -4.19 -4.29 -4.94
N LEU A 105 -3.25 -3.48 -4.47
CA LEU A 105 -2.50 -3.76 -3.25
C LEU A 105 -3.42 -3.74 -2.04
N SER A 106 -3.28 -4.74 -1.20
CA SER A 106 -4.06 -4.85 0.03
C SER A 106 -3.44 -4.01 1.14
N ASP A 107 -4.29 -3.48 2.02
CA ASP A 107 -3.85 -2.86 3.27
C ASP A 107 -3.15 -3.91 4.15
N ALA A 108 -1.89 -3.66 4.50
CA ALA A 108 -1.10 -4.62 5.25
C ALA A 108 -1.58 -4.79 6.70
N ASN A 109 -2.29 -3.82 7.25
CA ASN A 109 -2.76 -3.86 8.63
C ASN A 109 -4.10 -4.61 8.77
N ILE A 110 -5.06 -4.33 7.88
CA ILE A 110 -6.41 -4.89 7.96
C ILE A 110 -6.80 -5.79 6.78
N GLY A 111 -5.93 -5.92 5.78
CA GLY A 111 -6.16 -6.78 4.62
C GLY A 111 -7.19 -6.28 3.61
N LYS A 112 -7.76 -5.08 3.80
CA LYS A 112 -8.77 -4.51 2.91
C LYS A 112 -8.54 -3.02 2.75
N ARG A 113 -8.44 -2.56 1.50
CA ARG A 113 -8.44 -1.13 1.21
C ARG A 113 -9.84 -0.61 0.90
N MET A 114 -10.09 0.65 1.23
CA MET A 114 -11.32 1.35 0.86
C MET A 114 -11.33 1.68 -0.65
N PHE A 115 -10.16 1.85 -1.24
CA PHE A 115 -9.94 2.19 -2.63
C PHE A 115 -9.03 1.17 -3.31
N ARG A 116 -9.12 1.05 -4.63
CA ARG A 116 -8.09 0.33 -5.40
C ARG A 116 -6.80 1.12 -5.35
N SER A 117 -5.74 0.49 -4.87
CA SER A 117 -4.42 1.10 -4.73
C SER A 117 -3.45 0.49 -5.72
N THR A 118 -2.78 1.34 -6.49
CA THR A 118 -1.71 0.97 -7.42
C THR A 118 -0.45 1.72 -7.04
N GLY A 119 0.66 1.03 -6.82
CA GLY A 119 1.89 1.67 -6.41
C GLY A 119 2.86 0.76 -5.68
N ILE A 120 3.48 1.30 -4.65
CA ILE A 120 4.40 0.60 -3.77
C ILE A 120 3.99 0.79 -2.32
N LEU A 121 4.06 -0.27 -1.53
CA LEU A 121 3.88 -0.27 -0.09
C LEU A 121 5.14 -0.82 0.56
N TRP A 122 5.51 -0.29 1.72
CA TRP A 122 6.57 -0.81 2.58
C TRP A 122 6.08 -1.01 3.99
N ASN A 123 6.55 -2.09 4.59
CA ASN A 123 6.12 -2.56 5.90
C ASN A 123 7.29 -2.72 6.85
N THR A 124 7.01 -2.83 8.14
CA THR A 124 7.98 -3.28 9.14
C THR A 124 8.44 -4.70 8.86
N GLN A 125 9.46 -5.15 9.59
CA GLN A 125 9.94 -6.54 9.57
C GLN A 125 8.90 -7.56 10.10
N THR A 126 7.80 -7.10 10.67
CA THR A 126 6.66 -7.92 11.11
C THR A 126 5.41 -7.68 10.27
N GLY A 127 5.56 -7.05 9.10
CA GLY A 127 4.52 -6.90 8.10
C GLY A 127 3.45 -5.85 8.40
N TRP A 128 3.71 -4.90 9.32
CA TRP A 128 2.85 -3.73 9.52
C TRP A 128 3.18 -2.64 8.50
N GLU A 129 2.16 -2.04 7.91
CA GLU A 129 2.33 -0.93 6.98
C GLU A 129 3.05 0.26 7.66
N ARG A 130 4.02 0.83 6.95
CA ARG A 130 4.78 2.02 7.34
C ARG A 130 4.76 3.09 6.25
N GLY A 131 3.99 2.86 5.22
CA GLY A 131 3.74 3.85 4.19
C GLY A 131 3.64 3.27 2.80
N GLY A 132 3.47 4.16 1.86
CA GLY A 132 3.35 3.82 0.45
C GLY A 132 3.39 5.04 -0.45
N ALA A 133 3.57 4.77 -1.73
CA ALA A 133 3.50 5.78 -2.78
C ALA A 133 2.72 5.22 -3.97
N GLY A 134 1.75 5.98 -4.49
CA GLY A 134 0.97 5.50 -5.61
C GLY A 134 -0.30 6.30 -5.89
N VAL A 135 -1.26 5.62 -6.46
CA VAL A 135 -2.56 6.20 -6.83
C VAL A 135 -3.69 5.38 -6.22
N ASN A 136 -4.52 6.03 -5.44
CA ASN A 136 -5.78 5.46 -4.98
C ASN A 136 -6.90 5.85 -5.96
N THR A 137 -7.66 4.86 -6.43
CA THR A 137 -8.81 5.08 -7.31
C THR A 137 -10.08 5.02 -6.47
N THR A 138 -10.84 6.11 -6.44
CA THR A 138 -12.12 6.20 -5.74
C THR A 138 -13.19 5.32 -6.40
N LYS A 139 -14.32 5.09 -5.74
CA LYS A 139 -15.41 4.27 -6.29
C LYS A 139 -16.02 4.84 -7.57
N ASP A 140 -15.95 6.14 -7.76
CA ASP A 140 -16.41 6.84 -8.97
C ASP A 140 -15.28 7.02 -10.02
N GLY A 141 -14.15 6.29 -9.85
CA GLY A 141 -13.08 6.22 -10.85
C GLY A 141 -12.10 7.38 -10.85
N LYS A 142 -12.19 8.30 -9.88
CA LYS A 142 -11.23 9.40 -9.76
C LYS A 142 -9.94 8.96 -9.11
N SER A 143 -8.85 9.67 -9.41
CA SER A 143 -7.51 9.34 -8.95
C SER A 143 -7.03 10.28 -7.86
N ARG A 144 -6.46 9.71 -6.80
CA ARG A 144 -5.81 10.42 -5.68
C ARG A 144 -4.35 9.98 -5.57
N PRO A 145 -3.41 10.64 -6.28
CA PRO A 145 -1.98 10.39 -6.09
C PRO A 145 -1.57 10.74 -4.65
N THR A 146 -0.82 9.86 -4.01
CA THR A 146 -0.39 10.05 -2.62
C THR A 146 0.97 9.43 -2.35
N ILE A 147 1.68 10.02 -1.39
CA ILE A 147 2.81 9.40 -0.68
C ILE A 147 2.49 9.53 0.80
N GLY A 148 2.43 8.43 1.51
CA GLY A 148 2.15 8.38 2.93
C GLY A 148 3.28 7.73 3.71
N LEU A 149 3.55 8.26 4.90
CA LEU A 149 4.43 7.68 5.90
C LEU A 149 3.65 7.53 7.19
N ASP A 150 3.69 6.33 7.77
CA ASP A 150 3.02 5.99 9.01
C ASP A 150 4.02 5.83 10.15
N ASP A 151 3.64 6.31 11.32
CA ASP A 151 4.31 5.99 12.58
C ASP A 151 3.52 4.94 13.38
N ASP A 152 3.80 4.79 14.67
CA ASP A 152 3.08 3.84 15.52
C ASP A 152 1.65 4.26 15.84
N ALA A 153 1.31 5.54 15.68
CA ALA A 153 -0.04 6.07 15.88
C ALA A 153 -0.90 6.05 14.60
N GLY A 154 -0.29 5.83 13.43
CA GLY A 154 -0.97 5.79 12.13
C GLY A 154 -0.36 6.76 11.12
N GLU A 155 -1.20 7.42 10.34
CA GLU A 155 -0.78 8.33 9.27
C GLU A 155 -0.10 9.58 9.80
N ALA A 156 1.25 9.64 9.70
CA ALA A 156 2.07 10.73 10.24
C ALA A 156 2.35 11.82 9.21
N LEU A 157 2.61 11.47 7.95
CA LEU A 157 2.87 12.43 6.88
C LEU A 157 2.26 11.98 5.56
N HIS A 158 1.52 12.89 4.91
CA HIS A 158 0.97 12.67 3.57
C HIS A 158 1.33 13.80 2.61
N LEU A 159 1.76 13.43 1.39
CA LEU A 159 1.69 14.29 0.21
C LEU A 159 0.51 13.79 -0.62
N ILE A 160 -0.46 14.66 -0.93
CA ILE A 160 -1.70 14.24 -1.56
C ILE A 160 -2.20 15.23 -2.60
N CYS A 161 -2.77 14.70 -3.69
CA CYS A 161 -3.57 15.44 -4.64
C CYS A 161 -4.98 14.86 -4.68
N LEU A 162 -5.99 15.68 -4.39
CA LEU A 162 -7.39 15.29 -4.41
C LEU A 162 -8.05 15.61 -5.76
N GLU A 163 -9.15 14.93 -6.04
CA GLU A 163 -9.93 15.09 -7.27
C GLU A 163 -10.64 16.45 -7.38
N ASP A 164 -10.80 17.18 -6.27
CA ASP A 164 -11.34 18.55 -6.26
C ASP A 164 -10.31 19.60 -6.69
N GLY A 165 -9.05 19.16 -6.93
CA GLY A 165 -7.91 19.99 -7.31
C GLY A 165 -7.12 20.54 -6.11
N SER A 166 -7.47 20.19 -4.89
CA SER A 166 -6.66 20.44 -3.70
C SER A 166 -5.41 19.58 -3.72
N LYS A 167 -4.31 20.12 -3.20
CA LYS A 167 -3.05 19.40 -3.07
C LYS A 167 -2.24 19.97 -1.92
N GLY A 168 -1.52 19.10 -1.24
CA GLY A 168 -0.74 19.56 -0.10
C GLY A 168 0.03 18.48 0.62
N ILE A 169 0.65 18.93 1.68
CA ILE A 169 1.33 18.12 2.69
C ILE A 169 0.48 18.18 3.95
N VAL A 170 0.20 17.03 4.54
CA VAL A 170 -0.43 16.89 5.84
C VAL A 170 0.59 16.25 6.78
N ILE A 171 0.86 16.89 7.91
CA ILE A 171 1.68 16.34 8.99
C ILE A 171 0.74 16.15 10.17
N GLY A 172 0.49 14.89 10.56
CA GLY A 172 -0.35 14.49 11.66
C GLY A 172 0.45 14.21 12.93
N GLY A 173 -0.20 14.30 14.07
CA GLY A 173 0.37 13.97 15.36
C GLY A 173 -0.69 14.03 16.47
N GLU A 174 -0.29 13.65 17.70
CA GLU A 174 -1.21 13.59 18.86
C GLU A 174 -1.89 14.92 19.17
N ASN A 175 -1.22 16.05 18.89
CA ASN A 175 -1.70 17.40 19.20
C ASN A 175 -2.54 18.03 18.08
N GLY A 176 -2.67 17.36 16.93
CA GLY A 176 -3.41 17.88 15.79
C GLY A 176 -2.71 17.66 14.46
N SER A 177 -3.00 18.50 13.46
CA SER A 177 -2.39 18.39 12.13
C SER A 177 -2.00 19.73 11.53
N LEU A 178 -0.84 19.76 10.88
CA LEU A 178 -0.38 20.87 10.05
C LEU A 178 -0.65 20.52 8.58
N ARG A 179 -1.31 21.43 7.85
CA ARG A 179 -1.61 21.27 6.44
C ARG A 179 -1.02 22.42 5.64
N ILE A 180 -0.24 22.11 4.62
CA ILE A 180 0.43 23.09 3.76
C ILE A 180 0.02 22.81 2.33
N GLY A 181 -0.50 23.78 1.60
CA GLY A 181 -0.83 23.56 0.19
C GLY A 181 -1.81 24.54 -0.42
N MET A 182 -2.58 24.04 -1.38
CA MET A 182 -3.46 24.83 -2.22
C MET A 182 -4.80 24.15 -2.44
N ALA A 183 -5.87 24.96 -2.53
CA ALA A 183 -7.19 24.55 -2.97
C ALA A 183 -7.82 25.62 -3.87
N LYS A 184 -8.59 25.21 -4.88
CA LYS A 184 -9.31 26.13 -5.76
C LYS A 184 -10.61 26.61 -5.15
N LYS A 185 -11.20 25.82 -4.27
CA LYS A 185 -12.50 26.04 -3.61
C LYS A 185 -12.50 25.27 -2.29
N GLU A 186 -13.55 25.43 -1.51
CA GLU A 186 -13.81 24.61 -0.34
C GLU A 186 -13.79 23.12 -0.67
N GLY A 187 -13.15 22.32 0.17
CA GLY A 187 -12.96 20.89 -0.02
C GLY A 187 -12.54 20.16 1.26
N GLU A 188 -12.08 18.93 1.10
CA GLU A 188 -11.75 18.05 2.23
C GLU A 188 -10.41 18.40 2.89
N LEU A 189 -9.45 18.93 2.12
CA LEU A 189 -8.08 19.10 2.60
C LEU A 189 -7.89 20.37 3.45
N PHE A 190 -8.59 21.47 3.12
CA PHE A 190 -8.49 22.75 3.79
C PHE A 190 -9.87 23.30 4.18
N GLN A 191 -9.96 23.98 5.32
CA GLN A 191 -11.13 24.76 5.69
C GLN A 191 -11.00 26.17 5.09
N ASN A 192 -11.59 26.39 3.90
CA ASN A 192 -11.51 27.64 3.17
C ASN A 192 -12.85 27.95 2.47
N LYS A 193 -13.19 29.22 2.33
CA LYS A 193 -14.40 29.69 1.62
C LYS A 193 -14.19 30.00 0.13
N GLY A 194 -13.06 29.65 -0.44
CA GLY A 194 -12.69 29.97 -1.81
C GLY A 194 -11.30 29.47 -2.13
N LYS A 195 -10.56 30.22 -2.93
CA LYS A 195 -9.16 29.88 -3.20
C LYS A 195 -8.33 29.96 -1.91
N PHE A 196 -7.45 28.99 -1.72
CA PHE A 196 -6.53 28.93 -0.61
C PHE A 196 -5.13 28.56 -1.12
N SER A 197 -4.13 29.27 -0.59
CA SER A 197 -2.72 28.93 -0.79
C SER A 197 -2.00 29.30 0.50
N GLY A 198 -1.57 28.30 1.29
CA GLY A 198 -1.02 28.63 2.60
C GLY A 198 -0.87 27.44 3.53
N ILE A 199 -0.99 27.76 4.82
CA ILE A 199 -0.77 26.83 5.92
C ILE A 199 -1.96 26.92 6.86
N GLN A 200 -2.47 25.76 7.33
CA GLN A 200 -3.50 25.65 8.37
C GLN A 200 -3.03 24.69 9.44
N TYR A 201 -3.26 25.03 10.71
CA TYR A 201 -3.06 24.15 11.85
C TYR A 201 -4.40 23.83 12.51
N PHE A 202 -4.66 22.55 12.71
CA PHE A 202 -5.86 22.01 13.34
C PHE A 202 -5.51 21.33 14.65
N ASP A 203 -6.34 21.49 15.67
CA ASP A 203 -6.21 20.72 16.90
C ASP A 203 -6.59 19.23 16.71
N ASN A 204 -6.44 18.43 17.76
CA ASN A 204 -6.78 17.00 17.72
C ASN A 204 -8.31 16.72 17.66
N LYS A 205 -9.15 17.75 17.72
CA LYS A 205 -10.61 17.66 17.51
C LYS A 205 -11.00 18.07 16.08
N GLY A 206 -10.02 18.48 15.26
CA GLY A 206 -10.26 18.94 13.89
C GLY A 206 -10.69 20.41 13.78
N ASN A 207 -10.58 21.20 14.84
CA ASN A 207 -10.86 22.63 14.78
C ASN A 207 -9.66 23.38 14.21
N LEU A 208 -9.92 24.31 13.28
CA LEU A 208 -8.89 25.20 12.76
C LEU A 208 -8.47 26.19 13.86
N ILE A 209 -7.20 26.13 14.26
CA ILE A 209 -6.64 26.96 15.34
C ILE A 209 -5.85 28.13 14.79
N TRP A 210 -5.17 27.92 13.66
CA TRP A 210 -4.35 28.95 13.05
C TRP A 210 -4.29 28.77 11.54
N GLU A 211 -4.22 29.92 10.82
CA GLU A 211 -4.15 29.97 9.37
C GLU A 211 -3.21 31.08 8.89
N GLN A 212 -2.47 30.80 7.84
CA GLN A 212 -1.85 31.79 6.98
C GLN A 212 -2.26 31.56 5.54
N ASN A 213 -3.07 32.47 5.00
CA ASN A 213 -3.52 32.43 3.62
C ASN A 213 -2.81 33.51 2.77
N MET A 214 -1.99 33.09 1.81
CA MET A 214 -1.23 33.97 0.95
C MET A 214 -2.12 34.73 -0.05
N ASP A 215 -3.25 34.15 -0.46
CA ASP A 215 -4.19 34.79 -1.38
C ASP A 215 -4.90 35.99 -0.73
N SER A 216 -5.04 36.01 0.59
CA SER A 216 -5.63 37.15 1.33
C SER A 216 -4.62 38.27 1.60
N ALA A 217 -3.33 37.94 1.71
CA ALA A 217 -2.27 38.91 1.96
C ALA A 217 -2.02 39.85 0.76
N THR A 218 -2.34 39.42 -0.44
CA THR A 218 -2.17 40.23 -1.67
C THR A 218 -3.23 41.34 -1.81
N LYS A 219 -4.40 41.17 -1.18
CA LYS A 219 -5.48 42.19 -1.21
C LYS A 219 -5.24 43.41 -0.32
N ASN A 220 -4.32 43.32 0.63
CA ASN A 220 -3.99 44.42 1.56
C ASN A 220 -2.81 45.29 1.10
N LYS A 221 -2.28 45.09 -0.13
CA LYS A 221 -1.17 45.84 -0.70
C LYS A 221 -1.58 46.69 -1.93
N GLN A 222 -2.87 46.83 -2.19
CA GLN A 222 -3.45 47.78 -3.13
C GLN A 222 -4.31 48.79 -2.36
#